data_b5de80cfec59ee8d118321ea7749c802
#
_entry.id   b5de80cfec59ee8d118321ea7749c802
#
_cell.length_a   1.000
_cell.length_b   1.000
_cell.length_c   1.000
_cell.angle_alpha   90.00
_cell.angle_beta   90.00
_cell.angle_gamma   90.00
#
_symmetry.space_group_name_H-M   'P 1'
#
loop_
_entity.id
_entity.type
_entity.pdbx_description
1 polymer ?
#
loop_
_entity_poly.entity_id
_entity_poly.type
_entity_poly.pdbx_seq_one_letter_code
_entity_poly.pdbx_strand_id
1 'polypeptide(L)'
;YIRHNKKKWKSYIPTKNNGKIILVDLFPWNPFIHFWSYLTNILSKNFNAEIKFFYFDLYGGRLSRTSLFIYKLKKIFKSFNVNEGISEYNFKYSQNELSRYEKLFYKFGRNKKKLLNYRKDDIKIGDLIYDTYLRITYKPTIDLNDKKFRLIFFRAEKIYEECKNFFKINNVVCVVPSHTCYINFGIISRLALKLDIPVIKIRPENRGNALFKLIKIDSKYKVDEFPYYNYKKIFRKFSNKKKIEALKIGKKLLSLRISGKYDKNLPFMPISQFSKNLKINKKIKIRQKEKIIIFPHCYFDNPHRFRYMIFEDFYKQIKYFLDLSKKLNNYDWYYKPHPNELRGDLDVHKTLLKDFPNIQYLDKSTGHNDIIKLNPKCIITNHGTIAHEY
;
A
#
# COMPACT_ATOMS: atom_id res chain seq x y z
N TYR A 1 -7.41 20.95 18.70
CA TYR A 1 -6.97 20.81 17.32
C TYR A 1 -7.77 21.70 16.37
N ILE A 2 -9.13 21.57 16.32
CA ILE A 2 -10.00 22.41 15.47
C ILE A 2 -9.84 23.90 15.76
N ARG A 3 -9.81 24.30 17.07
CA ARG A 3 -9.62 25.70 17.48
C ARG A 3 -8.26 26.23 17.01
N HIS A 4 -7.19 25.46 17.17
CA HIS A 4 -5.85 25.79 16.70
C HIS A 4 -5.82 26.00 15.19
N ASN A 5 -6.36 25.05 14.42
CA ASN A 5 -6.40 25.12 12.95
C ASN A 5 -7.16 26.36 12.46
N LYS A 6 -8.35 26.62 12.99
CA LYS A 6 -9.14 27.81 12.63
C LYS A 6 -8.35 29.10 12.88
N LYS A 7 -7.63 29.19 14.00
CA LYS A 7 -6.80 30.37 14.30
C LYS A 7 -5.60 30.47 13.34
N LYS A 8 -4.89 29.36 13.10
CA LYS A 8 -3.65 29.32 12.32
C LYS A 8 -3.89 29.55 10.82
N TRP A 9 -4.96 28.98 10.26
CA TRP A 9 -5.18 28.93 8.82
C TRP A 9 -6.18 29.96 8.29
N LYS A 10 -6.73 30.83 9.14
CA LYS A 10 -7.69 31.88 8.73
C LYS A 10 -7.16 32.79 7.61
N SER A 11 -5.89 33.14 7.66
CA SER A 11 -5.22 34.02 6.68
C SER A 11 -4.77 33.30 5.41
N TYR A 12 -4.94 31.97 5.31
CA TYR A 12 -4.53 31.16 4.17
C TYR A 12 -5.66 30.87 3.18
N ILE A 13 -6.81 31.49 3.35
CA ILE A 13 -7.92 31.42 2.39
C ILE A 13 -7.52 32.21 1.14
N PRO A 14 -7.61 31.65 -0.06
CA PRO A 14 -7.35 32.37 -1.30
C PRO A 14 -8.23 33.57 -1.41
N THR A 15 -7.65 34.72 -1.65
CA THR A 15 -8.37 36.03 -1.73
C THR A 15 -9.16 36.20 -3.02
N LYS A 16 -8.79 35.47 -4.08
CA LYS A 16 -9.51 35.37 -5.35
C LYS A 16 -9.65 33.91 -5.73
N ASN A 17 -10.87 33.44 -5.80
CA ASN A 17 -11.13 32.09 -6.33
C ASN A 17 -10.98 32.13 -7.86
N ASN A 18 -9.87 31.62 -8.39
CA ASN A 18 -9.61 31.52 -9.83
C ASN A 18 -10.00 30.14 -10.40
N GLY A 19 -10.86 29.41 -9.70
CA GLY A 19 -11.37 28.10 -10.10
C GLY A 19 -10.37 26.95 -9.95
N LYS A 20 -9.13 27.21 -9.48
CA LYS A 20 -8.14 26.17 -9.24
C LYS A 20 -8.45 25.36 -7.98
N ILE A 21 -8.25 24.04 -8.04
CA ILE A 21 -8.57 23.12 -6.95
C ILE A 21 -7.35 22.24 -6.63
N ILE A 22 -7.08 22.08 -5.35
CA ILE A 22 -6.21 21.03 -4.81
C ILE A 22 -7.10 19.97 -4.20
N LEU A 23 -6.96 18.71 -4.64
CA LEU A 23 -7.68 17.59 -4.07
C LEU A 23 -6.83 16.89 -3.01
N VAL A 24 -7.38 16.71 -1.80
CA VAL A 24 -6.74 15.97 -0.71
C VAL A 24 -7.61 14.81 -0.28
N ASP A 25 -6.99 13.68 0.07
CA ASP A 25 -7.68 12.49 0.56
C ASP A 25 -8.26 12.71 1.96
N LEU A 26 -9.54 12.41 2.15
CA LEU A 26 -10.19 12.42 3.46
C LEU A 26 -9.87 11.14 4.24
N PHE A 27 -8.63 10.97 4.67
CA PHE A 27 -8.15 9.76 5.35
C PHE A 27 -8.02 9.96 6.87
N PRO A 28 -8.58 9.04 7.70
CA PRO A 28 -8.77 9.24 9.14
C PRO A 28 -7.55 8.86 10.00
N TRP A 29 -6.35 9.21 9.59
CA TRP A 29 -5.16 8.93 10.38
C TRP A 29 -4.47 10.22 10.79
N ASN A 30 -4.33 10.43 12.11
CA ASN A 30 -3.84 11.68 12.68
C ASN A 30 -2.52 12.19 12.07
N PRO A 31 -1.48 11.38 11.84
CA PRO A 31 -0.27 11.86 11.20
C PRO A 31 -0.50 12.47 9.82
N PHE A 32 -1.37 11.86 8.98
CA PHE A 32 -1.72 12.45 7.69
C PHE A 32 -2.48 13.76 7.85
N ILE A 33 -3.50 13.80 8.71
CA ILE A 33 -4.32 15.01 8.95
C ILE A 33 -3.44 16.16 9.39
N HIS A 34 -2.49 15.91 10.29
CA HIS A 34 -1.55 16.91 10.77
C HIS A 34 -0.71 17.50 9.62
N PHE A 35 -0.06 16.67 8.82
CA PHE A 35 0.78 17.14 7.71
C PHE A 35 -0.04 17.75 6.58
N TRP A 36 -1.22 17.25 6.29
CA TRP A 36 -2.08 17.85 5.27
C TRP A 36 -2.53 19.24 5.64
N SER A 37 -2.81 19.49 6.92
CA SER A 37 -3.18 20.85 7.35
C SER A 37 -2.12 21.90 7.02
N TYR A 38 -0.84 21.51 7.00
CA TYR A 38 0.25 22.40 6.58
C TYR A 38 0.44 22.38 5.06
N LEU A 39 0.66 21.19 4.49
CA LEU A 39 0.98 21.07 3.07
C LEU A 39 -0.09 21.68 2.17
N THR A 40 -1.36 21.32 2.40
CA THR A 40 -2.45 21.79 1.52
C THR A 40 -2.66 23.28 1.60
N ASN A 41 -2.51 23.89 2.79
CA ASN A 41 -2.61 25.34 2.91
C ASN A 41 -1.43 26.08 2.27
N ILE A 42 -0.20 25.55 2.37
CA ILE A 42 0.95 26.10 1.67
C ILE A 42 0.76 26.01 0.15
N LEU A 43 0.31 24.87 -0.35
CA LEU A 43 0.00 24.68 -1.77
C LEU A 43 -1.14 25.59 -2.22
N SER A 44 -2.20 25.74 -1.41
CA SER A 44 -3.32 26.64 -1.66
C SER A 44 -2.86 28.07 -1.87
N LYS A 45 -1.98 28.55 -1.01
CA LYS A 45 -1.39 29.91 -1.13
C LYS A 45 -0.56 30.04 -2.41
N ASN A 46 0.32 29.07 -2.70
CA ASN A 46 1.22 29.14 -3.84
C ASN A 46 0.50 29.02 -5.19
N PHE A 47 -0.52 28.18 -5.27
CA PHE A 47 -1.32 28.01 -6.50
C PHE A 47 -2.50 28.97 -6.60
N ASN A 48 -2.80 29.70 -5.52
CA ASN A 48 -4.05 30.46 -5.34
C ASN A 48 -5.27 29.57 -5.65
N ALA A 49 -5.35 28.42 -4.96
CA ALA A 49 -6.29 27.34 -5.23
C ALA A 49 -7.14 27.01 -4.00
N GLU A 50 -8.40 26.66 -4.20
CA GLU A 50 -9.27 26.10 -3.18
C GLU A 50 -8.83 24.68 -2.82
N ILE A 51 -8.99 24.29 -1.56
CA ILE A 51 -8.72 22.91 -1.13
C ILE A 51 -10.04 22.16 -1.02
N LYS A 52 -10.16 21.04 -1.75
CA LYS A 52 -11.32 20.14 -1.66
C LYS A 52 -10.87 18.73 -1.31
N PHE A 53 -11.69 17.99 -0.55
CA PHE A 53 -11.37 16.59 -0.30
C PHE A 53 -11.98 15.67 -1.35
N PHE A 54 -11.33 14.51 -1.55
CA PHE A 54 -11.97 13.35 -2.15
C PHE A 54 -12.11 12.23 -1.12
N TYR A 55 -13.17 11.45 -1.24
CA TYR A 55 -13.44 10.33 -0.36
C TYR A 55 -14.07 9.14 -1.09
N PHE A 56 -13.37 8.01 -1.07
CA PHE A 56 -13.88 6.72 -1.54
C PHE A 56 -13.67 5.69 -0.43
N ASP A 57 -14.76 5.04 -0.01
CA ASP A 57 -14.70 4.11 1.13
C ASP A 57 -13.87 2.86 0.80
N LEU A 58 -12.79 2.60 1.53
CA LEU A 58 -11.97 1.40 1.32
C LEU A 58 -12.73 0.12 1.64
N TYR A 59 -13.63 0.15 2.61
CA TYR A 59 -14.28 -1.04 3.14
C TYR A 59 -15.70 -1.29 2.62
N GLY A 60 -16.15 -0.50 1.63
CA GLY A 60 -17.40 -0.77 0.91
C GLY A 60 -18.66 -0.68 1.76
N GLY A 61 -18.74 0.33 2.63
CA GLY A 61 -20.03 0.65 3.27
C GLY A 61 -20.43 -0.24 4.45
N ARG A 62 -19.54 -0.46 5.42
CA ARG A 62 -20.00 -0.83 6.77
C ARG A 62 -20.62 0.41 7.42
N LEU A 63 -21.82 0.71 6.99
CA LEU A 63 -22.60 1.94 7.13
C LEU A 63 -22.78 2.48 8.56
N SER A 64 -22.78 1.67 9.59
CA SER A 64 -23.16 2.13 10.94
C SER A 64 -22.06 2.93 11.68
N ARG A 65 -20.80 2.77 11.31
CA ARG A 65 -19.70 3.58 11.87
C ARG A 65 -19.35 4.81 11.01
N THR A 66 -19.88 4.89 9.80
CA THR A 66 -19.39 5.81 8.77
C THR A 66 -20.00 7.20 8.85
N SER A 67 -21.29 7.36 9.10
CA SER A 67 -21.92 8.68 9.00
C SER A 67 -21.43 9.68 10.06
N LEU A 68 -21.48 9.32 11.34
CA LEU A 68 -21.00 10.18 12.42
C LEU A 68 -19.46 10.36 12.37
N PHE A 69 -18.73 9.31 12.03
CA PHE A 69 -17.29 9.36 11.92
C PHE A 69 -16.85 10.26 10.75
N ILE A 70 -17.45 10.11 9.59
CA ILE A 70 -17.18 10.96 8.43
C ILE A 70 -17.60 12.40 8.70
N TYR A 71 -18.73 12.64 9.36
CA TYR A 71 -19.14 13.97 9.79
C TYR A 71 -18.07 14.63 10.67
N LYS A 72 -17.56 13.92 11.68
CA LYS A 72 -16.47 14.41 12.55
C LYS A 72 -15.19 14.69 11.74
N LEU A 73 -14.84 13.82 10.81
CA LEU A 73 -13.68 13.96 9.96
C LEU A 73 -13.80 15.17 9.02
N LYS A 74 -14.95 15.33 8.36
CA LYS A 74 -15.26 16.53 7.56
C LYS A 74 -15.12 17.82 8.39
N LYS A 75 -15.60 17.82 9.64
CA LYS A 75 -15.45 18.96 10.56
C LYS A 75 -13.98 19.28 10.88
N ILE A 76 -13.13 18.27 11.05
CA ILE A 76 -11.68 18.45 11.22
C ILE A 76 -11.07 19.04 9.97
N PHE A 77 -11.36 18.52 8.79
CA PHE A 77 -10.81 19.02 7.52
C PHE A 77 -11.28 20.45 7.23
N LYS A 78 -12.55 20.76 7.47
CA LYS A 78 -13.08 22.14 7.37
C LYS A 78 -12.33 23.12 8.27
N SER A 79 -11.75 22.67 9.41
CA SER A 79 -11.01 23.53 10.32
C SER A 79 -9.69 24.07 9.74
N PHE A 80 -9.20 23.49 8.65
CA PHE A 80 -8.02 23.94 7.91
C PHE A 80 -8.32 24.16 6.42
N ASN A 81 -9.50 24.72 6.15
CA ASN A 81 -9.95 25.26 4.84
C ASN A 81 -10.24 24.21 3.76
N VAL A 82 -10.48 22.94 4.13
CA VAL A 82 -10.84 21.90 3.16
C VAL A 82 -12.35 21.78 3.03
N ASN A 83 -12.86 22.00 1.83
CA ASN A 83 -14.25 21.87 1.48
C ASN A 83 -14.57 20.51 0.80
N GLU A 84 -15.84 20.25 0.57
CA GLU A 84 -16.27 19.03 -0.12
C GLU A 84 -15.94 19.10 -1.62
N GLY A 85 -15.37 18.05 -2.15
CA GLY A 85 -15.09 17.88 -3.56
C GLY A 85 -15.82 16.67 -4.14
N ILE A 86 -15.15 15.52 -4.24
CA ILE A 86 -15.72 14.30 -4.80
C ILE A 86 -15.87 13.22 -3.71
N SER A 87 -17.08 12.71 -3.55
CA SER A 87 -17.39 11.72 -2.51
C SER A 87 -18.24 10.58 -3.05
N GLU A 88 -17.82 9.34 -2.77
CA GLU A 88 -18.56 8.14 -3.16
C GLU A 88 -20.00 8.10 -2.60
N TYR A 89 -20.27 8.78 -1.48
CA TYR A 89 -21.62 8.87 -0.93
C TYR A 89 -22.63 9.57 -1.85
N ASN A 90 -22.12 10.40 -2.77
CA ASN A 90 -22.96 11.15 -3.72
C ASN A 90 -23.16 10.38 -5.05
N PHE A 91 -22.55 9.21 -5.20
CA PHE A 91 -22.62 8.46 -6.44
C PHE A 91 -23.99 7.80 -6.61
N LYS A 92 -24.57 8.01 -7.78
CA LYS A 92 -25.81 7.35 -8.22
C LYS A 92 -25.45 6.43 -9.39
N TYR A 93 -26.08 5.28 -9.44
CA TYR A 93 -25.92 4.30 -10.52
C TYR A 93 -27.17 4.29 -11.38
N SER A 94 -27.03 4.59 -12.66
CA SER A 94 -28.11 4.41 -13.63
C SER A 94 -28.14 2.96 -14.14
N GLN A 95 -29.29 2.52 -14.65
CA GLN A 95 -29.41 1.19 -15.26
C GLN A 95 -28.47 1.00 -16.47
N ASN A 96 -28.29 2.05 -17.26
CA ASN A 96 -27.36 2.03 -18.39
C ASN A 96 -25.91 1.84 -17.94
N GLU A 97 -25.48 2.50 -16.86
CA GLU A 97 -24.15 2.29 -16.28
C GLU A 97 -23.98 0.86 -15.78
N LEU A 98 -24.95 0.36 -15.02
CA LEU A 98 -24.92 -1.01 -14.50
C LEU A 98 -24.82 -2.04 -15.62
N SER A 99 -25.62 -1.91 -16.68
CA SER A 99 -25.55 -2.78 -17.86
C SER A 99 -24.19 -2.73 -18.56
N ARG A 100 -23.60 -1.53 -18.69
CA ARG A 100 -22.26 -1.36 -19.27
C ARG A 100 -21.19 -1.99 -18.39
N TYR A 101 -21.23 -1.80 -17.06
CA TYR A 101 -20.28 -2.40 -16.13
C TYR A 101 -20.37 -3.93 -16.11
N GLU A 102 -21.58 -4.47 -16.28
CA GLU A 102 -21.80 -5.90 -16.41
C GLU A 102 -21.07 -6.47 -17.65
N LYS A 103 -21.23 -5.83 -18.81
CA LYS A 103 -20.54 -6.23 -20.05
C LYS A 103 -19.02 -6.20 -19.87
N LEU A 104 -18.49 -5.15 -19.22
CA LEU A 104 -17.05 -5.03 -18.93
C LEU A 104 -16.59 -6.11 -17.96
N PHE A 105 -17.38 -6.42 -16.93
CA PHE A 105 -17.09 -7.47 -15.98
C PHE A 105 -17.00 -8.85 -16.64
N TYR A 106 -17.94 -9.19 -17.52
CA TYR A 106 -17.88 -10.44 -18.29
C TYR A 106 -16.65 -10.50 -19.21
N LYS A 107 -16.28 -9.38 -19.82
CA LYS A 107 -15.11 -9.31 -20.72
C LYS A 107 -13.77 -9.45 -19.98
N PHE A 108 -13.63 -8.80 -18.83
CA PHE A 108 -12.35 -8.66 -18.13
C PHE A 108 -12.31 -9.33 -16.76
N GLY A 109 -13.41 -9.33 -16.01
CA GLY A 109 -13.49 -9.82 -14.65
C GLY A 109 -13.51 -11.35 -14.50
N ARG A 110 -13.80 -12.10 -15.57
CA ARG A 110 -13.89 -13.56 -15.54
C ARG A 110 -12.57 -14.29 -15.80
N ASN A 111 -11.49 -13.56 -15.97
CA ASN A 111 -10.15 -14.13 -16.20
C ASN A 111 -9.10 -13.29 -15.46
N LYS A 112 -8.30 -13.91 -14.61
CA LYS A 112 -7.28 -13.21 -13.78
C LYS A 112 -6.28 -12.42 -14.63
N LYS A 113 -5.76 -12.99 -15.70
CA LYS A 113 -4.79 -12.34 -16.59
C LYS A 113 -5.41 -11.14 -17.30
N LYS A 114 -6.65 -11.28 -17.80
CA LYS A 114 -7.40 -10.19 -18.41
C LYS A 114 -7.67 -9.08 -17.39
N LEU A 115 -8.11 -9.45 -16.16
CA LEU A 115 -8.33 -8.52 -15.07
C LEU A 115 -7.06 -7.75 -14.72
N LEU A 116 -5.95 -8.43 -14.47
CA LEU A 116 -4.69 -7.78 -14.09
C LEU A 116 -4.17 -6.82 -15.17
N ASN A 117 -4.51 -7.08 -16.44
CA ASN A 117 -4.14 -6.22 -17.56
C ASN A 117 -5.24 -5.22 -17.94
N TYR A 118 -6.35 -5.20 -17.20
CA TYR A 118 -7.47 -4.32 -17.50
C TYR A 118 -7.06 -2.85 -17.41
N ARG A 119 -7.35 -2.14 -18.49
CA ARG A 119 -7.08 -0.71 -18.66
C ARG A 119 -8.35 0.01 -19.08
N LYS A 120 -8.47 1.25 -18.62
CA LYS A 120 -9.49 2.20 -19.04
C LYS A 120 -8.81 3.47 -19.51
N ASP A 121 -9.05 3.90 -20.74
CA ASP A 121 -8.33 5.02 -21.38
C ASP A 121 -6.79 4.93 -21.17
N ASP A 122 -6.23 3.73 -21.42
CA ASP A 122 -4.81 3.36 -21.19
C ASP A 122 -4.32 3.38 -19.74
N ILE A 123 -5.16 3.73 -18.80
CA ILE A 123 -4.83 3.66 -17.37
C ILE A 123 -5.09 2.26 -16.86
N LYS A 124 -4.06 1.59 -16.36
CA LYS A 124 -4.21 0.28 -15.72
C LYS A 124 -4.96 0.43 -14.42
N ILE A 125 -6.09 -0.27 -14.27
CA ILE A 125 -6.90 -0.27 -13.03
C ILE A 125 -7.18 -1.69 -12.51
N GLY A 126 -6.92 -2.71 -13.30
CA GLY A 126 -7.21 -4.09 -12.93
C GLY A 126 -6.43 -4.60 -11.71
N ASP A 127 -5.18 -4.18 -11.56
CA ASP A 127 -4.36 -4.45 -10.37
C ASP A 127 -4.91 -3.78 -9.10
N LEU A 128 -5.47 -2.58 -9.23
CA LEU A 128 -6.12 -1.87 -8.11
C LEU A 128 -7.39 -2.61 -7.66
N ILE A 129 -8.19 -3.11 -8.63
CA ILE A 129 -9.38 -3.91 -8.36
C ILE A 129 -9.00 -5.20 -7.63
N TYR A 130 -7.99 -5.90 -8.13
CA TYR A 130 -7.48 -7.14 -7.53
C TYR A 130 -7.06 -6.93 -6.07
N ASP A 131 -6.17 -5.97 -5.83
CA ASP A 131 -5.66 -5.66 -4.49
C ASP A 131 -6.75 -5.19 -3.54
N THR A 132 -7.73 -4.43 -4.03
CA THR A 132 -8.90 -4.01 -3.23
C THR A 132 -9.73 -5.21 -2.81
N TYR A 133 -9.93 -6.18 -3.70
CA TYR A 133 -10.65 -7.41 -3.38
C TYR A 133 -9.96 -8.17 -2.26
N LEU A 134 -8.63 -8.42 -2.37
CA LEU A 134 -7.87 -9.11 -1.32
C LEU A 134 -8.01 -8.38 0.02
N ARG A 135 -7.89 -7.06 0.01
CA ARG A 135 -7.94 -6.23 1.22
C ARG A 135 -9.28 -6.24 1.93
N ILE A 136 -10.39 -6.24 1.16
CA ILE A 136 -11.75 -6.19 1.71
C ILE A 136 -12.22 -7.57 2.18
N THR A 137 -11.85 -8.62 1.44
CA THR A 137 -12.37 -9.97 1.67
C THR A 137 -11.50 -10.81 2.58
N TYR A 138 -10.24 -10.40 2.79
CA TYR A 138 -9.22 -11.21 3.46
C TYR A 138 -9.04 -12.60 2.81
N LYS A 139 -9.28 -12.69 1.50
CA LYS A 139 -8.96 -13.89 0.72
C LYS A 139 -7.54 -13.76 0.15
N PRO A 140 -6.70 -14.80 0.21
CA PRO A 140 -5.28 -14.72 -0.17
C PRO A 140 -5.06 -14.63 -1.69
N THR A 141 -6.07 -14.98 -2.47
CA THR A 141 -6.13 -14.87 -3.92
C THR A 141 -7.54 -14.52 -4.37
N ILE A 142 -7.68 -14.00 -5.58
CA ILE A 142 -8.99 -13.60 -6.09
C ILE A 142 -9.87 -14.80 -6.43
N ASP A 143 -11.12 -14.72 -6.01
CA ASP A 143 -12.20 -15.60 -6.43
C ASP A 143 -13.11 -14.84 -7.42
N LEU A 144 -13.04 -15.22 -8.69
CA LEU A 144 -13.75 -14.54 -9.77
C LEU A 144 -15.28 -14.72 -9.74
N ASN A 145 -15.75 -15.68 -8.93
CA ASN A 145 -17.20 -15.96 -8.74
C ASN A 145 -17.77 -15.28 -7.51
N ASP A 146 -16.94 -14.63 -6.69
CA ASP A 146 -17.40 -13.93 -5.50
C ASP A 146 -18.23 -12.70 -5.87
N LYS A 147 -19.46 -12.61 -5.35
CA LYS A 147 -20.34 -11.45 -5.55
C LYS A 147 -19.68 -10.13 -5.11
N LYS A 148 -18.82 -10.16 -4.07
CA LYS A 148 -18.08 -8.99 -3.62
C LYS A 148 -17.07 -8.50 -4.66
N PHE A 149 -16.46 -9.43 -5.42
CA PHE A 149 -15.55 -9.06 -6.50
C PHE A 149 -16.28 -8.27 -7.59
N ARG A 150 -17.45 -8.73 -8.02
CA ARG A 150 -18.30 -8.01 -8.99
C ARG A 150 -18.65 -6.60 -8.52
N LEU A 151 -19.03 -6.46 -7.24
CA LEU A 151 -19.32 -5.14 -6.66
C LEU A 151 -18.11 -4.21 -6.64
N ILE A 152 -16.93 -4.73 -6.30
CA ILE A 152 -15.69 -3.96 -6.30
C ILE A 152 -15.32 -3.53 -7.73
N PHE A 153 -15.52 -4.38 -8.71
CA PHE A 153 -15.31 -4.04 -10.12
C PHE A 153 -16.22 -2.88 -10.55
N PHE A 154 -17.52 -2.95 -10.23
CA PHE A 154 -18.48 -1.89 -10.54
C PHE A 154 -18.14 -0.57 -9.85
N ARG A 155 -17.72 -0.64 -8.58
CA ARG A 155 -17.25 0.54 -7.86
C ARG A 155 -16.03 1.17 -8.53
N ALA A 156 -15.08 0.36 -8.99
CA ALA A 156 -13.90 0.87 -9.69
C ALA A 156 -14.27 1.62 -10.98
N GLU A 157 -15.21 1.06 -11.75
CA GLU A 157 -15.76 1.71 -12.95
C GLU A 157 -16.40 3.06 -12.62
N LYS A 158 -17.25 3.08 -11.59
CA LYS A 158 -17.93 4.31 -11.16
C LYS A 158 -16.94 5.36 -10.64
N ILE A 159 -16.03 4.98 -9.76
CA ILE A 159 -14.97 5.89 -9.26
C ILE A 159 -14.18 6.48 -10.44
N TYR A 160 -13.83 5.66 -11.43
CA TYR A 160 -13.10 6.15 -12.60
C TYR A 160 -13.90 7.21 -13.37
N GLU A 161 -15.17 6.95 -13.66
CA GLU A 161 -16.02 7.87 -14.41
C GLU A 161 -16.28 9.17 -13.66
N GLU A 162 -16.56 9.09 -12.38
CA GLU A 162 -16.78 10.28 -11.55
C GLU A 162 -15.52 11.11 -11.41
N CYS A 163 -14.35 10.47 -11.21
CA CYS A 163 -13.07 11.20 -11.21
C CYS A 163 -12.80 11.87 -12.56
N LYS A 164 -13.02 11.15 -13.68
CA LYS A 164 -12.83 11.70 -15.03
C LYS A 164 -13.73 12.90 -15.28
N ASN A 165 -14.99 12.80 -14.91
CA ASN A 165 -15.94 13.90 -15.03
C ASN A 165 -15.52 15.08 -14.14
N PHE A 166 -15.11 14.82 -12.90
CA PHE A 166 -14.65 15.86 -11.99
C PHE A 166 -13.45 16.62 -12.56
N PHE A 167 -12.44 15.94 -13.09
CA PHE A 167 -11.29 16.57 -13.72
C PHE A 167 -11.62 17.33 -15.00
N LYS A 168 -12.67 16.91 -15.73
CA LYS A 168 -13.12 17.59 -16.95
C LYS A 168 -13.75 18.96 -16.66
N ILE A 169 -14.52 19.05 -15.56
CA ILE A 169 -15.30 20.26 -15.23
C ILE A 169 -14.59 21.18 -14.21
N ASN A 170 -13.52 20.72 -13.60
CA ASN A 170 -12.80 21.47 -12.56
C ASN A 170 -11.32 21.60 -12.92
N ASN A 171 -10.76 22.77 -12.64
CA ASN A 171 -9.34 23.04 -12.82
C ASN A 171 -8.52 22.50 -11.63
N VAL A 172 -8.28 21.19 -11.61
CA VAL A 172 -7.48 20.53 -10.57
C VAL A 172 -6.00 20.71 -10.86
N VAL A 173 -5.28 21.36 -9.96
CA VAL A 173 -3.85 21.68 -10.10
C VAL A 173 -2.92 20.74 -9.32
N CYS A 174 -3.46 19.97 -8.38
CA CYS A 174 -2.68 19.03 -7.60
C CYS A 174 -3.60 18.01 -6.89
N VAL A 175 -3.13 16.77 -6.76
CA VAL A 175 -3.77 15.72 -5.95
C VAL A 175 -2.83 15.27 -4.85
N VAL A 176 -3.34 15.21 -3.61
CA VAL A 176 -2.57 14.85 -2.40
C VAL A 176 -3.20 13.62 -1.74
N PRO A 177 -2.90 12.41 -2.22
CA PRO A 177 -3.44 11.18 -1.66
C PRO A 177 -2.62 10.68 -0.45
N SER A 178 -3.26 9.90 0.42
CA SER A 178 -2.57 9.11 1.45
C SER A 178 -1.80 7.94 0.86
N HIS A 179 -2.42 7.26 -0.09
CA HIS A 179 -1.91 6.08 -0.77
C HIS A 179 -2.07 6.21 -2.28
N THR A 180 -1.48 5.29 -3.03
CA THR A 180 -1.61 5.19 -4.50
C THR A 180 -2.01 3.78 -4.94
N CYS A 181 -2.36 2.92 -4.00
CA CYS A 181 -2.86 1.56 -4.18
C CYS A 181 -4.37 1.51 -3.93
N TYR A 182 -5.00 0.37 -4.25
CA TYR A 182 -6.45 0.16 -4.18
C TYR A 182 -7.25 1.10 -5.10
N ILE A 183 -8.50 0.77 -5.37
CA ILE A 183 -9.36 1.61 -6.23
C ILE A 183 -9.57 3.01 -5.66
N ASN A 184 -9.62 3.13 -4.34
CA ASN A 184 -9.93 4.35 -3.59
C ASN A 184 -8.92 5.49 -3.77
N PHE A 185 -7.65 5.16 -3.95
CA PHE A 185 -6.56 6.12 -4.03
C PHE A 185 -5.82 6.05 -5.37
N GLY A 186 -5.74 4.82 -5.92
CA GLY A 186 -4.97 4.56 -7.13
C GLY A 186 -5.62 5.10 -8.39
N ILE A 187 -6.95 5.00 -8.51
CA ILE A 187 -7.68 5.46 -9.71
C ILE A 187 -7.51 6.97 -9.89
N ILE A 188 -7.85 7.75 -8.88
CA ILE A 188 -7.73 9.22 -8.95
C ILE A 188 -6.29 9.67 -9.15
N SER A 189 -5.31 8.99 -8.51
CA SER A 189 -3.89 9.30 -8.65
C SER A 189 -3.38 9.02 -10.06
N ARG A 190 -3.73 7.86 -10.65
CA ARG A 190 -3.31 7.48 -11.99
C ARG A 190 -3.97 8.36 -13.06
N LEU A 191 -5.22 8.73 -12.86
CA LEU A 191 -5.95 9.62 -13.76
C LEU A 191 -5.35 11.04 -13.73
N ALA A 192 -5.05 11.57 -12.53
CA ALA A 192 -4.36 12.85 -12.39
C ALA A 192 -3.02 12.86 -13.13
N LEU A 193 -2.20 11.81 -12.92
CA LEU A 193 -0.90 11.69 -13.59
C LEU A 193 -1.00 11.58 -15.10
N LYS A 194 -2.05 10.96 -15.64
CA LYS A 194 -2.31 10.92 -17.07
C LYS A 194 -2.66 12.29 -17.66
N LEU A 195 -3.26 13.14 -16.86
CA LEU A 195 -3.62 14.51 -17.20
C LEU A 195 -2.51 15.52 -16.87
N ASP A 196 -1.29 15.04 -16.60
CA ASP A 196 -0.14 15.84 -16.18
C ASP A 196 -0.36 16.66 -14.90
N ILE A 197 -1.36 16.27 -14.09
CA ILE A 197 -1.64 16.89 -12.80
C ILE A 197 -0.69 16.28 -11.76
N PRO A 198 0.09 17.10 -11.03
CA PRO A 198 1.00 16.63 -10.00
C PRO A 198 0.29 15.83 -8.90
N VAL A 199 0.86 14.69 -8.52
CA VAL A 199 0.42 13.88 -7.38
C VAL A 199 1.50 13.89 -6.32
N ILE A 200 1.20 14.51 -5.18
CA ILE A 200 2.14 14.66 -4.05
C ILE A 200 1.72 13.73 -2.93
N LYS A 201 2.51 12.69 -2.71
CA LYS A 201 2.29 11.77 -1.60
C LYS A 201 3.10 12.17 -0.38
N ILE A 202 2.45 12.16 0.77
CA ILE A 202 3.12 12.30 2.06
C ILE A 202 3.34 10.91 2.64
N ARG A 203 4.53 10.65 3.13
CA ARG A 203 4.83 9.53 4.01
C ARG A 203 5.10 10.10 5.41
N PRO A 204 4.09 10.14 6.27
CA PRO A 204 4.29 10.60 7.64
C PRO A 204 5.17 9.58 8.39
N GLU A 205 6.24 10.07 8.97
CA GLU A 205 7.08 9.30 9.87
C GLU A 205 6.59 9.46 11.31
N ASN A 206 6.83 8.49 12.17
CA ASN A 206 6.59 8.67 13.60
C ASN A 206 7.49 9.82 14.12
N ARG A 207 6.96 10.66 15.01
CA ARG A 207 7.65 11.80 15.67
C ARG A 207 7.75 13.10 14.89
N GLY A 208 6.77 13.38 14.04
CA GLY A 208 6.63 14.71 13.46
C GLY A 208 7.44 14.97 12.20
N ASN A 209 8.22 14.00 11.72
CA ASN A 209 8.89 14.08 10.44
C ASN A 209 7.97 13.58 9.32
N ALA A 210 7.99 14.24 8.19
CA ALA A 210 7.29 13.79 6.98
C ALA A 210 8.23 13.79 5.79
N LEU A 211 8.16 12.72 5.01
CA LEU A 211 8.79 12.66 3.70
C LEU A 211 7.76 13.01 2.65
N PHE A 212 8.05 14.03 1.85
CA PHE A 212 7.25 14.40 0.69
C PHE A 212 7.80 13.69 -0.53
N LYS A 213 6.92 13.04 -1.29
CA LYS A 213 7.29 12.38 -2.52
C LYS A 213 6.37 12.81 -3.65
N LEU A 214 6.95 13.41 -4.68
CA LEU A 214 6.26 13.61 -5.95
C LEU A 214 6.19 12.26 -6.65
N ILE A 215 4.98 11.79 -6.89
CA ILE A 215 4.74 10.54 -7.62
C ILE A 215 4.85 10.82 -9.10
N LYS A 216 5.63 9.99 -9.77
CA LYS A 216 5.78 10.01 -11.22
C LYS A 216 5.18 8.74 -11.81
N ILE A 217 4.73 8.84 -13.03
CA ILE A 217 4.27 7.73 -13.83
C ILE A 217 5.29 7.49 -14.94
N ASP A 218 5.52 6.24 -15.31
CA ASP A 218 6.35 5.93 -16.47
C ASP A 218 5.55 6.01 -17.78
N SER A 219 6.23 5.88 -18.93
CA SER A 219 5.63 5.89 -20.27
C SER A 219 4.54 4.82 -20.47
N LYS A 220 4.46 3.82 -19.61
CA LYS A 220 3.43 2.77 -19.61
C LYS A 220 2.36 3.01 -18.55
N TYR A 221 2.27 4.22 -18.03
CA TYR A 221 1.35 4.60 -16.94
C TYR A 221 1.45 3.71 -15.70
N LYS A 222 2.67 3.26 -15.38
CA LYS A 222 2.96 2.54 -14.15
C LYS A 222 3.45 3.52 -13.10
N VAL A 223 2.74 3.59 -11.98
CA VAL A 223 3.14 4.44 -10.86
C VAL A 223 4.46 3.94 -10.29
N ASP A 224 5.50 4.77 -10.34
CA ASP A 224 6.81 4.47 -9.78
C ASP A 224 6.93 5.01 -8.35
N GLU A 225 6.38 4.26 -7.42
CA GLU A 225 6.43 4.61 -6.00
C GLU A 225 7.72 4.11 -5.32
N PHE A 226 8.27 3.00 -5.82
CA PHE A 226 9.45 2.35 -5.23
C PHE A 226 10.48 2.00 -6.31
N PRO A 227 11.33 2.95 -6.72
CA PRO A 227 12.29 2.73 -7.79
C PRO A 227 13.54 1.94 -7.32
N TYR A 228 13.36 0.84 -6.60
CA TYR A 228 14.47 0.03 -6.06
C TYR A 228 15.49 -0.37 -7.13
N TYR A 229 15.02 -0.70 -8.33
CA TYR A 229 15.86 -1.04 -9.48
C TYR A 229 16.76 0.11 -9.95
N ASN A 230 16.42 1.35 -9.61
CA ASN A 230 17.21 2.52 -9.94
C ASN A 230 18.29 2.84 -8.90
N TYR A 231 18.21 2.30 -7.69
CA TYR A 231 19.13 2.68 -6.62
C TYR A 231 20.59 2.36 -6.97
N LYS A 232 20.85 1.21 -7.61
CA LYS A 232 22.21 0.88 -8.09
C LYS A 232 22.71 1.88 -9.12
N LYS A 233 21.86 2.34 -10.05
CA LYS A 233 22.18 3.35 -11.06
C LYS A 233 22.43 4.71 -10.40
N ILE A 234 21.61 5.10 -9.43
CA ILE A 234 21.75 6.35 -8.68
C ILE A 234 23.05 6.34 -7.87
N PHE A 235 23.32 5.26 -7.14
CA PHE A 235 24.54 5.12 -6.36
C PHE A 235 25.82 5.19 -7.21
N ARG A 236 25.81 4.57 -8.40
CA ARG A 236 26.94 4.64 -9.35
C ARG A 236 27.27 6.07 -9.77
N LYS A 237 26.26 6.96 -9.85
CA LYS A 237 26.43 8.37 -10.23
C LYS A 237 26.91 9.27 -9.09
N PHE A 238 26.97 8.78 -7.86
CA PHE A 238 27.50 9.56 -6.75
C PHE A 238 29.01 9.79 -6.90
N SER A 239 29.47 10.96 -6.45
CA SER A 239 30.91 11.19 -6.25
C SER A 239 31.46 10.22 -5.19
N ASN A 240 32.79 10.00 -5.19
CA ASN A 240 33.41 9.10 -4.21
C ASN A 240 33.10 9.51 -2.77
N LYS A 241 33.12 10.81 -2.47
CA LYS A 241 32.73 11.34 -1.15
C LYS A 241 31.30 10.94 -0.77
N LYS A 242 30.34 11.13 -1.66
CA LYS A 242 28.93 10.75 -1.43
C LYS A 242 28.75 9.25 -1.31
N LYS A 243 29.51 8.44 -2.06
CA LYS A 243 29.47 6.97 -1.93
C LYS A 243 29.93 6.51 -0.55
N ILE A 244 31.06 7.06 -0.05
CA ILE A 244 31.58 6.75 1.28
C ILE A 244 30.57 7.12 2.37
N GLU A 245 29.98 8.31 2.29
CA GLU A 245 28.95 8.77 3.22
C GLU A 245 27.71 7.87 3.20
N ALA A 246 27.18 7.54 2.01
CA ALA A 246 26.04 6.66 1.85
C ALA A 246 26.29 5.25 2.43
N LEU A 247 27.50 4.69 2.21
CA LEU A 247 27.92 3.41 2.79
C LEU A 247 28.02 3.49 4.33
N LYS A 248 28.55 4.57 4.87
CA LYS A 248 28.62 4.80 6.34
C LYS A 248 27.22 4.84 6.94
N ILE A 249 26.29 5.58 6.31
CA ILE A 249 24.88 5.65 6.74
C ILE A 249 24.24 4.27 6.66
N GLY A 250 24.38 3.55 5.54
CA GLY A 250 23.81 2.22 5.33
C GLY A 250 24.31 1.22 6.37
N LYS A 251 25.62 1.17 6.62
CA LYS A 251 26.23 0.33 7.68
C LYS A 251 25.66 0.66 9.06
N LYS A 252 25.54 1.96 9.39
CA LYS A 252 24.97 2.39 10.67
C LYS A 252 23.52 1.93 10.84
N LEU A 253 22.69 2.09 9.80
CA LEU A 253 21.27 1.67 9.85
C LEU A 253 21.15 0.15 9.98
N LEU A 254 21.93 -0.61 9.23
CA LEU A 254 21.95 -2.07 9.32
C LEU A 254 22.43 -2.54 10.71
N SER A 255 23.48 -1.95 11.25
CA SER A 255 23.99 -2.27 12.60
C SER A 255 22.96 -1.98 13.69
N LEU A 256 22.23 -0.86 13.60
CA LEU A 256 21.14 -0.54 14.52
C LEU A 256 20.04 -1.61 14.48
N ARG A 257 19.70 -2.10 13.28
CA ARG A 257 18.70 -3.11 13.09
C ARG A 257 19.14 -4.47 13.67
N ILE A 258 20.35 -4.92 13.34
CA ILE A 258 20.91 -6.21 13.79
C ILE A 258 21.16 -6.19 15.32
N SER A 259 21.52 -5.05 15.90
CA SER A 259 21.71 -4.93 17.36
C SER A 259 20.40 -5.08 18.17
N GLY A 260 19.27 -5.24 17.52
CA GLY A 260 17.97 -5.39 18.17
C GLY A 260 17.40 -4.10 18.78
N LYS A 261 18.06 -2.97 18.54
CA LYS A 261 17.58 -1.67 19.02
C LYS A 261 16.36 -1.23 18.19
N TYR A 262 15.46 -0.49 18.84
CA TYR A 262 14.29 0.06 18.17
C TYR A 262 14.72 1.04 17.06
N ASP A 263 14.31 0.75 15.83
CA ASP A 263 14.48 1.67 14.72
C ASP A 263 13.30 2.64 14.66
N LYS A 264 13.57 3.88 15.07
CA LYS A 264 12.60 4.97 15.09
C LYS A 264 12.04 5.32 13.70
N ASN A 265 12.74 4.93 12.64
CA ASN A 265 12.36 5.20 11.26
C ASN A 265 11.46 4.12 10.67
N LEU A 266 11.19 3.03 11.40
CA LEU A 266 10.30 1.95 11.00
C LEU A 266 9.06 1.89 11.90
N PRO A 267 8.07 2.79 11.70
CA PRO A 267 6.90 2.91 12.56
C PRO A 267 6.05 1.64 12.63
N PHE A 268 6.16 0.78 11.61
CA PHE A 268 5.41 -0.48 11.52
C PHE A 268 6.09 -1.66 12.22
N MET A 269 7.31 -1.46 12.74
CA MET A 269 8.07 -2.50 13.43
C MET A 269 8.54 -1.99 14.80
N PRO A 270 7.65 -1.90 15.78
CA PRO A 270 7.97 -1.35 17.11
C PRO A 270 9.01 -2.17 17.86
N ILE A 271 9.17 -3.45 17.49
CA ILE A 271 10.15 -4.36 18.09
C ILE A 271 11.01 -4.93 16.95
N SER A 272 12.33 -4.79 17.09
CA SER A 272 13.25 -5.43 16.14
C SER A 272 13.18 -6.96 16.30
N GLN A 273 13.16 -7.68 15.18
CA GLN A 273 13.22 -9.14 15.19
C GLN A 273 14.57 -9.70 15.68
N PHE A 274 15.58 -8.86 15.84
CA PHE A 274 16.86 -9.17 16.50
C PHE A 274 16.85 -8.87 17.99
N SER A 275 15.72 -8.43 18.58
CA SER A 275 15.63 -8.13 20.00
C SER A 275 15.85 -9.38 20.84
N LYS A 276 16.65 -9.25 21.89
CA LYS A 276 16.90 -10.31 22.89
C LYS A 276 15.64 -10.68 23.71
N ASN A 277 14.62 -9.81 23.70
CA ASN A 277 13.37 -10.01 24.42
C ASN A 277 12.33 -10.84 23.66
N LEU A 278 12.63 -11.29 22.46
CA LEU A 278 11.78 -12.22 21.74
C LEU A 278 11.92 -13.61 22.36
N LYS A 279 10.78 -14.25 22.62
CA LYS A 279 10.76 -15.61 23.22
C LYS A 279 11.49 -16.58 22.31
N ILE A 280 12.51 -17.24 22.85
CA ILE A 280 13.19 -18.32 22.16
C ILE A 280 12.18 -19.43 21.97
N ASN A 281 11.95 -19.82 20.74
CA ASN A 281 11.08 -20.96 20.45
C ASN A 281 11.85 -22.26 20.75
N LYS A 282 11.74 -22.79 21.97
CA LYS A 282 12.40 -24.02 22.42
C LYS A 282 12.05 -25.27 21.62
N LYS A 283 11.10 -25.17 20.69
CA LYS A 283 10.61 -26.29 19.85
C LYS A 283 11.22 -26.34 18.45
N ILE A 284 12.19 -25.50 18.13
CA ILE A 284 12.84 -25.58 16.82
C ILE A 284 13.72 -26.84 16.78
N LYS A 285 13.27 -27.84 16.04
CA LYS A 285 14.10 -29.02 15.78
C LYS A 285 15.15 -28.67 14.71
N ILE A 286 16.40 -28.61 15.10
CA ILE A 286 17.51 -28.46 14.17
C ILE A 286 17.70 -29.83 13.48
N ARG A 287 17.45 -29.87 12.19
CA ARG A 287 17.65 -31.02 11.36
C ARG A 287 19.04 -30.97 10.68
N GLN A 288 19.52 -32.10 10.14
CA GLN A 288 20.89 -32.19 9.62
C GLN A 288 21.05 -31.67 8.20
N LYS A 289 19.98 -31.69 7.40
CA LYS A 289 20.02 -31.22 6.00
C LYS A 289 20.25 -29.73 5.87
N GLU A 290 20.70 -29.29 4.70
CA GLU A 290 20.73 -27.88 4.35
C GLU A 290 19.31 -27.26 4.43
N LYS A 291 19.21 -26.03 4.89
CA LYS A 291 17.92 -25.42 5.27
C LYS A 291 17.50 -24.33 4.31
N ILE A 292 16.23 -24.36 3.94
CA ILE A 292 15.56 -23.31 3.17
C ILE A 292 14.43 -22.73 4.04
N ILE A 293 14.38 -21.40 4.15
CA ILE A 293 13.37 -20.74 4.96
C ILE A 293 12.53 -19.82 4.10
N ILE A 294 11.20 -20.02 4.12
CA ILE A 294 10.22 -19.18 3.45
C ILE A 294 9.72 -18.12 4.42
N PHE A 295 9.86 -16.84 4.03
CA PHE A 295 9.32 -15.67 4.72
C PHE A 295 8.23 -15.03 3.84
N PRO A 296 6.96 -15.42 4.01
CA PRO A 296 5.87 -14.83 3.24
C PRO A 296 5.65 -13.36 3.62
N HIS A 297 5.07 -12.61 2.71
CA HIS A 297 4.50 -11.30 3.00
C HIS A 297 3.02 -11.45 3.42
N CYS A 298 2.41 -10.37 3.94
CA CYS A 298 0.97 -10.32 4.18
C CYS A 298 0.21 -10.48 2.86
N TYR A 299 -0.64 -11.50 2.74
CA TYR A 299 -1.34 -11.84 1.49
C TYR A 299 -2.28 -10.72 1.00
N PHE A 300 -2.85 -9.95 1.93
CA PHE A 300 -3.88 -8.95 1.65
C PHE A 300 -3.32 -7.52 1.52
N ASP A 301 -2.01 -7.37 1.52
CA ASP A 301 -1.36 -6.05 1.52
C ASP A 301 -0.84 -5.67 0.12
N ASN A 302 -1.79 -5.38 -0.77
CA ASN A 302 -1.57 -4.82 -2.11
C ASN A 302 -0.34 -5.38 -2.88
N PRO A 303 -0.33 -6.67 -3.23
CA PRO A 303 0.80 -7.32 -3.88
C PRO A 303 1.23 -6.63 -5.17
N HIS A 304 0.30 -6.06 -5.95
CA HIS A 304 0.61 -5.45 -7.24
C HIS A 304 1.17 -4.02 -7.15
N ARG A 305 1.21 -3.43 -5.96
CA ARG A 305 1.90 -2.16 -5.71
C ARG A 305 3.40 -2.29 -5.96
N PHE A 306 3.95 -3.47 -5.66
CA PHE A 306 5.34 -3.80 -5.92
C PHE A 306 5.45 -4.25 -7.39
N ARG A 307 6.30 -3.59 -8.15
CA ARG A 307 6.53 -3.92 -9.55
C ARG A 307 7.22 -5.28 -9.70
N TYR A 308 7.11 -5.85 -10.87
CA TYR A 308 7.84 -7.08 -11.25
C TYR A 308 7.41 -8.36 -10.52
N MET A 309 6.12 -8.44 -10.18
CA MET A 309 5.55 -9.71 -9.72
C MET A 309 5.69 -10.78 -10.82
N ILE A 310 6.34 -11.90 -10.47
CA ILE A 310 6.48 -13.07 -11.34
C ILE A 310 5.19 -13.90 -11.28
N PHE A 311 4.57 -13.93 -10.11
CA PHE A 311 3.31 -14.65 -9.85
C PHE A 311 2.13 -13.68 -9.83
N GLU A 312 0.92 -14.22 -9.96
CA GLU A 312 -0.31 -13.43 -9.94
C GLU A 312 -0.53 -12.71 -8.59
N ASP A 313 -0.13 -13.34 -7.49
CA ASP A 313 -0.20 -12.80 -6.14
C ASP A 313 0.78 -13.52 -5.19
N PHE A 314 0.87 -13.08 -3.95
CA PHE A 314 1.76 -13.66 -2.95
C PHE A 314 1.36 -15.09 -2.56
N TYR A 315 0.08 -15.42 -2.59
CA TYR A 315 -0.40 -16.77 -2.28
C TYR A 315 0.07 -17.78 -3.33
N LYS A 316 -0.07 -17.44 -4.61
CA LYS A 316 0.41 -18.29 -5.72
C LYS A 316 1.91 -18.48 -5.67
N GLN A 317 2.65 -17.45 -5.33
CA GLN A 317 4.10 -17.54 -5.15
C GLN A 317 4.46 -18.49 -4.00
N ILE A 318 3.84 -18.33 -2.83
CA ILE A 318 4.13 -19.20 -1.68
C ILE A 318 3.73 -20.64 -1.98
N LYS A 319 2.54 -20.86 -2.55
CA LYS A 319 2.11 -22.20 -2.94
C LYS A 319 3.11 -22.90 -3.86
N TYR A 320 3.65 -22.17 -4.85
CA TYR A 320 4.69 -22.71 -5.73
C TYR A 320 5.93 -23.21 -4.95
N PHE A 321 6.42 -22.43 -3.97
CA PHE A 321 7.57 -22.85 -3.16
C PHE A 321 7.25 -23.99 -2.20
N LEU A 322 6.03 -24.05 -1.69
CA LEU A 322 5.57 -25.18 -0.89
C LEU A 322 5.47 -26.47 -1.74
N ASP A 323 4.96 -26.39 -2.96
CA ASP A 323 4.93 -27.51 -3.90
C ASP A 323 6.37 -27.93 -4.30
N LEU A 324 7.29 -26.97 -4.46
CA LEU A 324 8.70 -27.24 -4.71
C LEU A 324 9.37 -27.99 -3.57
N SER A 325 8.97 -27.73 -2.31
CA SER A 325 9.52 -28.43 -1.14
C SER A 325 9.27 -29.93 -1.15
N LYS A 326 8.19 -30.40 -1.79
CA LYS A 326 7.91 -31.83 -1.97
C LYS A 326 8.87 -32.47 -2.95
N LYS A 327 9.35 -31.72 -3.94
CA LYS A 327 10.31 -32.19 -4.96
C LYS A 327 11.74 -32.13 -4.46
N LEU A 328 12.08 -31.10 -3.68
CA LEU A 328 13.41 -30.91 -3.12
C LEU A 328 13.47 -31.40 -1.67
N ASN A 329 13.29 -32.70 -1.50
CA ASN A 329 13.24 -33.37 -0.21
C ASN A 329 14.63 -33.59 0.45
N ASN A 330 15.71 -33.28 -0.26
CA ASN A 330 17.07 -33.24 0.25
C ASN A 330 17.36 -32.00 1.11
N TYR A 331 16.45 -31.05 1.18
CA TYR A 331 16.52 -29.88 2.05
C TYR A 331 15.53 -29.97 3.21
N ASP A 332 15.85 -29.30 4.33
CA ASP A 332 14.92 -29.07 5.43
C ASP A 332 14.23 -27.74 5.21
N TRP A 333 12.91 -27.76 5.10
CA TRP A 333 12.12 -26.60 4.81
C TRP A 333 11.47 -26.02 6.06
N TYR A 334 11.56 -24.70 6.20
CA TYR A 334 10.99 -23.94 7.28
C TYR A 334 10.10 -22.84 6.72
N TYR A 335 9.09 -22.47 7.49
CA TYR A 335 8.14 -21.41 7.12
C TYR A 335 7.93 -20.49 8.30
N LYS A 336 8.22 -19.20 8.14
CA LYS A 336 8.07 -18.18 9.18
C LYS A 336 7.16 -17.05 8.72
N PRO A 337 5.94 -16.91 9.28
CA PRO A 337 5.05 -15.81 8.96
C PRO A 337 5.64 -14.43 9.28
N HIS A 338 5.06 -13.41 8.64
CA HIS A 338 5.46 -12.03 8.91
C HIS A 338 5.08 -11.64 10.35
N PRO A 339 5.95 -10.94 11.11
CA PRO A 339 5.68 -10.59 12.52
C PRO A 339 4.45 -9.70 12.69
N ASN A 340 4.17 -8.81 11.74
CA ASN A 340 3.02 -7.91 11.72
C ASN A 340 1.97 -8.38 10.71
N GLU A 341 1.38 -9.54 10.96
CA GLU A 341 0.33 -10.09 10.11
C GLU A 341 -0.94 -9.23 10.16
N LEU A 342 -1.61 -9.14 9.03
CA LEU A 342 -2.96 -8.61 8.97
C LEU A 342 -3.96 -9.64 9.51
N ARG A 343 -5.13 -9.17 9.92
CA ARG A 343 -6.21 -10.06 10.38
C ARG A 343 -6.54 -11.07 9.28
N GLY A 344 -6.52 -12.36 9.63
CA GLY A 344 -6.81 -13.47 8.71
C GLY A 344 -5.57 -14.10 8.06
N ASP A 345 -4.41 -13.44 8.00
CA ASP A 345 -3.20 -14.04 7.45
C ASP A 345 -2.81 -15.34 8.16
N LEU A 346 -2.91 -15.38 9.50
CA LEU A 346 -2.55 -16.57 10.29
C LEU A 346 -3.39 -17.79 9.91
N ASP A 347 -4.68 -17.59 9.67
CA ASP A 347 -5.57 -18.69 9.27
C ASP A 347 -5.23 -19.20 7.87
N VAL A 348 -4.83 -18.32 6.96
CA VAL A 348 -4.34 -18.71 5.62
C VAL A 348 -3.07 -19.52 5.75
N HIS A 349 -2.09 -19.08 6.56
CA HIS A 349 -0.83 -19.83 6.76
C HIS A 349 -1.10 -21.23 7.32
N LYS A 350 -1.91 -21.35 8.37
CA LYS A 350 -2.25 -22.62 9.00
C LYS A 350 -2.98 -23.56 8.04
N THR A 351 -3.95 -23.04 7.28
CA THR A 351 -4.70 -23.82 6.32
C THR A 351 -3.80 -24.32 5.19
N LEU A 352 -2.96 -23.45 4.65
CA LEU A 352 -2.06 -23.79 3.55
C LEU A 352 -1.03 -24.86 3.96
N LEU A 353 -0.49 -24.78 5.17
CA LEU A 353 0.54 -25.70 5.63
C LEU A 353 0.02 -27.10 6.03
N LYS A 354 -1.28 -27.30 6.19
CA LYS A 354 -1.86 -28.63 6.45
C LYS A 354 -1.47 -29.64 5.37
N ASP A 355 -1.36 -29.19 4.12
CA ASP A 355 -1.01 -30.04 2.98
C ASP A 355 0.50 -30.25 2.81
N PHE A 356 1.33 -29.70 3.72
CA PHE A 356 2.79 -29.70 3.63
C PHE A 356 3.45 -30.10 4.96
N PRO A 357 3.26 -31.37 5.43
CA PRO A 357 3.81 -31.83 6.71
C PRO A 357 5.35 -31.89 6.75
N ASN A 358 6.00 -31.86 5.59
CA ASN A 358 7.45 -31.79 5.45
C ASN A 358 8.04 -30.41 5.84
N ILE A 359 7.21 -29.38 6.00
CA ILE A 359 7.64 -28.02 6.32
C ILE A 359 7.49 -27.76 7.82
N GLN A 360 8.56 -27.33 8.46
CA GLN A 360 8.51 -26.93 9.86
C GLN A 360 8.02 -25.48 9.99
N TYR A 361 6.89 -25.29 10.68
CA TYR A 361 6.36 -23.98 10.99
C TYR A 361 7.15 -23.33 12.13
N LEU A 362 7.64 -22.12 11.90
CA LEU A 362 8.23 -21.25 12.91
C LEU A 362 7.20 -20.22 13.35
N ASP A 363 7.05 -20.03 14.65
CA ASP A 363 6.16 -19.00 15.17
C ASP A 363 6.60 -17.61 14.69
N LYS A 364 5.64 -16.71 14.44
CA LYS A 364 5.90 -15.33 14.01
C LYS A 364 6.79 -14.54 14.96
N SER A 365 6.80 -14.90 16.26
CA SER A 365 7.67 -14.30 17.28
C SER A 365 9.08 -14.86 17.30
N THR A 366 9.40 -15.89 16.49
CA THR A 366 10.77 -16.44 16.39
C THR A 366 11.74 -15.33 15.99
N GLY A 367 12.74 -15.08 16.82
CA GLY A 367 13.73 -14.03 16.61
C GLY A 367 14.71 -14.37 15.47
N HIS A 368 15.22 -13.35 14.80
CA HIS A 368 16.20 -13.55 13.73
C HIS A 368 17.51 -14.15 14.24
N ASN A 369 17.90 -13.91 15.50
CA ASN A 369 19.04 -14.55 16.11
C ASN A 369 18.91 -16.09 16.18
N ASP A 370 17.69 -16.59 16.40
CA ASP A 370 17.45 -18.04 16.42
C ASP A 370 17.43 -18.61 14.99
N ILE A 371 16.99 -17.83 14.02
CA ILE A 371 16.99 -18.21 12.61
C ILE A 371 18.43 -18.27 12.06
N ILE A 372 19.30 -17.33 12.44
CA ILE A 372 20.72 -17.35 12.08
C ILE A 372 21.39 -18.63 12.59
N LYS A 373 21.07 -19.10 13.79
CA LYS A 373 21.59 -20.37 14.33
C LYS A 373 21.16 -21.59 13.52
N LEU A 374 20.06 -21.52 12.78
CA LEU A 374 19.68 -22.56 11.83
C LEU A 374 20.64 -22.66 10.64
N ASN A 375 21.47 -21.65 10.40
CA ASN A 375 22.37 -21.55 9.27
C ASN A 375 21.71 -21.85 7.92
N PRO A 376 20.69 -21.05 7.50
CA PRO A 376 19.96 -21.35 6.27
C PRO A 376 20.84 -21.17 5.03
N LYS A 377 20.79 -22.17 4.13
CA LYS A 377 21.43 -22.10 2.81
C LYS A 377 20.75 -21.06 1.90
N CYS A 378 19.45 -20.92 2.06
CA CYS A 378 18.64 -20.02 1.24
C CYS A 378 17.46 -19.47 2.05
N ILE A 379 17.16 -18.21 1.81
CA ILE A 379 15.91 -17.59 2.26
C ILE A 379 15.07 -17.16 1.05
N ILE A 380 13.76 -17.35 1.16
CA ILE A 380 12.79 -16.99 0.13
C ILE A 380 11.85 -15.94 0.69
N THR A 381 11.79 -14.80 0.06
CA THR A 381 10.86 -13.71 0.45
C THR A 381 10.38 -12.94 -0.78
N ASN A 382 9.27 -12.22 -0.64
CA ASN A 382 8.72 -11.40 -1.73
C ASN A 382 9.33 -9.99 -1.73
N HIS A 383 9.07 -9.24 -0.66
CA HIS A 383 9.49 -7.84 -0.47
C HIS A 383 9.95 -7.57 0.96
N GLY A 384 10.32 -8.61 1.69
CA GLY A 384 10.76 -8.49 3.06
C GLY A 384 12.12 -7.79 3.18
N THR A 385 12.28 -6.94 4.18
CA THR A 385 13.58 -6.39 4.57
C THR A 385 14.57 -7.48 4.95
N ILE A 386 14.08 -8.67 5.24
CA ILE A 386 14.84 -9.89 5.51
C ILE A 386 15.89 -10.18 4.44
N ALA A 387 15.63 -9.84 3.17
CA ALA A 387 16.58 -9.99 2.06
C ALA A 387 17.85 -9.13 2.19
N HIS A 388 17.87 -8.18 3.12
CA HIS A 388 19.02 -7.32 3.42
C HIS A 388 19.67 -7.69 4.75
N GLU A 389 19.09 -8.61 5.50
CA GLU A 389 19.50 -8.97 6.85
C GLU A 389 20.30 -10.29 6.90
N TYR A 390 20.19 -11.11 5.81
CA TYR A 390 20.84 -12.41 5.63
C TYR A 390 21.75 -12.46 4.41
#